data_f072f647bec9655c7ebf8d7da4f9889c
#
_entry.id   f072f647bec9655c7ebf8d7da4f9889c
#
_cell.length_a   1.000
_cell.length_b   1.000
_cell.length_c   1.000
_cell.angle_alpha   90.00
_cell.angle_beta   90.00
_cell.angle_gamma   90.00
#
_symmetry.space_group_name_H-M   'P 1'
#
loop_
_entity.id
_entity.type
_entity.pdbx_description
1 polymer ?
#
loop_
_entity_poly.entity_id
_entity_poly.type
_entity_poly.pdbx_seq_one_letter_code
_entity_poly.pdbx_strand_id
1 'polypeptide(L)'
;MCGIVGFIGQEQAAPILLDGLAHLEYRGYDSAGVAVISAQGKLQVEKAVGRLKVLSEQIHGGADLEGCIGLGHTRWATHGAPNIINSHPHVSENGKFAVIHNGIIENYVEIKEFLIGQGIRFKSETDTEVVAQLLEFYYNECHDFLEAVGRVLRRIEGAYALGMLCADCPDRIIAARKDAPLLLGYGKGCNFLASDVTAIIKHTRDVAYMEDGEVAVLTREGIEVYDALEQKVEKKHFTIDWEVSAAEKGGYQHFMLKEIMEQPEALRRAISPRIKDGRVIFDDLKLPVEKMREFTRIFIVACGSSYHVGMIGKYNLEHLLRRNVEVVLASEFRYSDPIVDDKSLVIVISQSGETLDTMAALREAKKRGGYILSIVNVVGSSIARESDDVLYTWAGPEIAVATTKAYSTQLAVLDMIGLAFGEVLGTVKKEEYDEAVAELQKLPEKMEQFLASESCEAIPKYASQYFNHNSVFFIGRNLDYALGLEGSLKLKEISYIHSEAYASGELKHGTISLIEDGTLVVALGLYGPLFEKAMSNVIEVKARGASVLALTTESGKAELEKRVDALLTVPDTELMFLPSLGVVSLQLFAYYIALQRGCDIDKPRNLAKSVTVE
;
A
#
# COMPACT_ATOMS: atom_id res chain seq x y z
N MET A 1 -4.95 7.63 -4.07
CA MET A 1 -6.22 6.85 -4.17
C MET A 1 -7.33 7.54 -3.39
N CYS A 2 -8.57 7.41 -3.85
CA CYS A 2 -9.74 7.98 -3.19
C CYS A 2 -10.38 7.00 -2.19
N GLY A 3 -11.16 7.51 -1.23
CA GLY A 3 -11.94 6.70 -0.31
C GLY A 3 -13.42 6.69 -0.66
N ILE A 4 -14.04 5.52 -0.71
CA ILE A 4 -15.49 5.33 -0.90
C ILE A 4 -16.11 4.79 0.37
N VAL A 5 -17.22 5.39 0.80
CA VAL A 5 -18.11 4.87 1.84
C VAL A 5 -19.56 5.05 1.38
N GLY A 6 -20.37 4.01 1.50
CA GLY A 6 -21.81 4.05 1.32
C GLY A 6 -22.50 3.45 2.54
N PHE A 7 -23.64 3.97 2.90
CA PHE A 7 -24.47 3.48 4.01
C PHE A 7 -25.94 3.54 3.65
N ILE A 8 -26.63 2.47 4.00
CA ILE A 8 -28.09 2.41 4.01
C ILE A 8 -28.55 1.69 5.27
N GLY A 9 -29.44 2.32 6.06
CA GLY A 9 -29.85 1.76 7.34
C GLY A 9 -31.03 2.50 7.97
N GLN A 10 -31.08 2.49 9.31
CA GLN A 10 -32.07 3.22 10.09
C GLN A 10 -31.52 4.50 10.74
N GLU A 11 -30.21 4.59 10.87
CA GLU A 11 -29.52 5.73 11.46
C GLU A 11 -29.28 6.84 10.42
N GLN A 12 -28.93 8.04 10.88
CA GLN A 12 -28.53 9.14 10.01
C GLN A 12 -27.25 8.77 9.25
N ALA A 13 -27.27 8.87 7.92
CA ALA A 13 -26.16 8.45 7.07
C ALA A 13 -24.95 9.38 7.19
N ALA A 14 -25.13 10.69 7.24
CA ALA A 14 -24.03 11.63 7.16
C ALA A 14 -22.96 11.45 8.26
N PRO A 15 -23.29 11.28 9.57
CA PRO A 15 -22.29 11.02 10.61
C PRO A 15 -21.51 9.72 10.38
N ILE A 16 -22.18 8.65 9.91
CA ILE A 16 -21.58 7.34 9.63
C ILE A 16 -20.62 7.46 8.44
N LEU A 17 -21.02 8.17 7.38
CA LEU A 17 -20.16 8.44 6.23
C LEU A 17 -18.92 9.23 6.62
N LEU A 18 -19.06 10.27 7.46
CA LEU A 18 -17.91 11.07 7.94
C LEU A 18 -16.96 10.22 8.80
N ASP A 19 -17.46 9.38 9.71
CA ASP A 19 -16.61 8.47 10.49
C ASP A 19 -15.87 7.49 9.59
N GLY A 20 -16.54 6.86 8.64
CA GLY A 20 -15.90 5.96 7.67
C GLY A 20 -14.86 6.67 6.79
N LEU A 21 -15.16 7.87 6.29
CA LEU A 21 -14.22 8.65 5.50
C LEU A 21 -13.00 9.11 6.30
N ALA A 22 -13.14 9.35 7.62
CA ALA A 22 -12.01 9.69 8.48
C ALA A 22 -10.97 8.55 8.51
N HIS A 23 -11.42 7.30 8.47
CA HIS A 23 -10.57 6.11 8.40
C HIS A 23 -9.99 5.87 6.98
N LEU A 24 -10.50 6.56 5.95
CA LEU A 24 -9.98 6.49 4.58
C LEU A 24 -9.19 7.73 4.14
N GLU A 25 -9.05 8.74 5.00
CA GLU A 25 -8.39 10.00 4.63
C GLU A 25 -6.90 9.80 4.24
N TYR A 26 -6.26 8.71 4.68
CA TYR A 26 -4.92 8.33 4.24
C TYR A 26 -4.85 7.94 2.75
N ARG A 27 -6.01 7.65 2.13
CA ARG A 27 -6.12 7.34 0.69
C ARG A 27 -6.29 8.58 -0.19
N GLY A 28 -6.93 9.65 0.33
CA GLY A 28 -7.15 10.89 -0.41
C GLY A 28 -7.60 12.00 0.54
N TYR A 29 -7.10 13.21 0.35
CA TYR A 29 -7.31 14.35 1.25
C TYR A 29 -7.37 15.71 0.52
N ASP A 30 -7.45 15.72 -0.83
CA ASP A 30 -7.50 16.96 -1.63
C ASP A 30 -8.88 17.60 -1.56
N SER A 31 -9.92 16.78 -1.46
CA SER A 31 -11.29 17.21 -1.24
C SER A 31 -12.13 16.06 -0.68
N ALA A 32 -13.25 16.40 -0.07
CA ALA A 32 -14.22 15.44 0.44
C ALA A 32 -15.65 15.89 0.10
N GLY A 33 -16.57 14.94 0.03
CA GLY A 33 -17.98 15.25 -0.14
C GLY A 33 -18.89 14.07 0.21
N VAL A 34 -20.13 14.40 0.52
CA VAL A 34 -21.19 13.45 0.86
C VAL A 34 -22.44 13.76 0.06
N ALA A 35 -23.20 12.72 -0.27
CA ALA A 35 -24.54 12.79 -0.84
C ALA A 35 -25.49 11.98 0.05
N VAL A 36 -26.62 12.56 0.44
CA VAL A 36 -27.63 11.92 1.28
C VAL A 36 -29.00 12.13 0.65
N ILE A 37 -29.85 11.11 0.65
CA ILE A 37 -31.25 11.24 0.24
C ILE A 37 -32.11 11.38 1.48
N SER A 38 -32.84 12.49 1.57
CA SER A 38 -33.79 12.76 2.67
C SER A 38 -35.00 11.83 2.60
N ALA A 39 -35.77 11.76 3.70
CA ALA A 39 -37.01 11.02 3.75
C ALA A 39 -38.08 11.49 2.71
N GLN A 40 -37.93 12.71 2.20
CA GLN A 40 -38.78 13.28 1.15
C GLN A 40 -38.27 12.96 -0.27
N GLY A 41 -37.21 12.12 -0.42
CA GLY A 41 -36.61 11.76 -1.71
C GLY A 41 -35.72 12.85 -2.29
N LYS A 42 -35.36 13.90 -1.51
CA LYS A 42 -34.47 14.96 -2.01
C LYS A 42 -33.00 14.57 -1.86
N LEU A 43 -32.27 14.60 -2.94
CA LEU A 43 -30.82 14.45 -2.95
C LEU A 43 -30.16 15.73 -2.42
N GLN A 44 -29.34 15.60 -1.39
CA GLN A 44 -28.57 16.67 -0.75
C GLN A 44 -27.09 16.35 -0.91
N VAL A 45 -26.28 17.29 -1.39
CA VAL A 45 -24.85 17.07 -1.66
C VAL A 45 -24.03 18.22 -1.10
N GLU A 46 -23.07 17.90 -0.26
CA GLU A 46 -22.13 18.84 0.32
C GLU A 46 -20.69 18.42 0.02
N LYS A 47 -19.87 19.41 -0.29
CA LYS A 47 -18.48 19.21 -0.72
C LYS A 47 -17.56 20.28 -0.12
N ALA A 48 -16.32 19.90 0.19
CA ALA A 48 -15.27 20.81 0.62
C ALA A 48 -13.92 20.47 -0.02
N VAL A 49 -13.11 21.51 -0.26
CA VAL A 49 -11.72 21.36 -0.67
C VAL A 49 -10.84 21.21 0.57
N GLY A 50 -9.84 20.36 0.50
CA GLY A 50 -8.95 20.05 1.59
C GLY A 50 -9.39 18.86 2.43
N ARG A 51 -8.90 18.77 3.65
CA ARG A 51 -9.12 17.63 4.53
C ARG A 51 -10.58 17.47 4.94
N LEU A 52 -10.98 16.23 5.26
CA LEU A 52 -12.33 15.87 5.69
C LEU A 52 -12.87 16.74 6.84
N LYS A 53 -11.97 17.21 7.71
CA LYS A 53 -12.33 18.11 8.81
C LYS A 53 -13.08 19.37 8.32
N VAL A 54 -12.68 19.94 7.17
CA VAL A 54 -13.32 21.11 6.59
C VAL A 54 -14.78 20.81 6.24
N LEU A 55 -15.04 19.68 5.58
CA LEU A 55 -16.40 19.23 5.28
C LEU A 55 -17.20 18.96 6.55
N SER A 56 -16.61 18.26 7.52
CA SER A 56 -17.29 17.94 8.78
C SER A 56 -17.69 19.18 9.57
N GLU A 57 -16.83 20.20 9.63
CA GLU A 57 -17.16 21.50 10.25
C GLU A 57 -18.27 22.24 9.48
N GLN A 58 -18.21 22.23 8.14
CA GLN A 58 -19.20 22.87 7.26
C GLN A 58 -20.61 22.33 7.46
N ILE A 59 -20.77 21.00 7.71
CA ILE A 59 -22.06 20.32 7.88
C ILE A 59 -22.33 19.92 9.35
N HIS A 60 -21.69 20.58 10.30
CA HIS A 60 -21.83 20.36 11.74
C HIS A 60 -21.80 18.87 12.15
N GLY A 61 -20.77 18.14 11.65
CA GLY A 61 -20.63 16.70 11.91
C GLY A 61 -21.70 15.84 11.25
N GLY A 62 -22.36 16.36 10.22
CA GLY A 62 -23.45 15.67 9.50
C GLY A 62 -24.86 16.04 9.96
N ALA A 63 -25.01 16.90 10.97
CA ALA A 63 -26.32 17.26 11.51
C ALA A 63 -27.20 18.04 10.52
N ASP A 64 -26.61 18.69 9.54
CA ASP A 64 -27.35 19.49 8.54
C ASP A 64 -27.94 18.64 7.41
N LEU A 65 -27.60 17.34 7.33
CA LEU A 65 -28.02 16.44 6.25
C LEU A 65 -28.89 15.31 6.83
N GLU A 66 -30.20 15.43 6.66
CA GLU A 66 -31.14 14.43 7.13
C GLU A 66 -31.35 13.32 6.09
N GLY A 67 -31.19 12.06 6.50
CA GLY A 67 -31.45 10.88 5.68
C GLY A 67 -30.68 9.65 6.13
N CYS A 68 -31.20 8.48 5.78
CA CYS A 68 -30.67 7.18 6.22
C CYS A 68 -29.99 6.40 5.10
N ILE A 69 -29.77 7.03 3.96
CA ILE A 69 -29.05 6.48 2.81
C ILE A 69 -28.12 7.56 2.27
N GLY A 70 -26.88 7.18 1.98
CA GLY A 70 -25.94 8.13 1.43
C GLY A 70 -24.63 7.52 0.95
N LEU A 71 -23.86 8.35 0.27
CA LEU A 71 -22.52 8.06 -0.24
C LEU A 71 -21.56 9.15 0.22
N GLY A 72 -20.34 8.76 0.53
CA GLY A 72 -19.27 9.65 0.89
C GLY A 72 -17.99 9.32 0.13
N HIS A 73 -17.17 10.36 -0.12
CA HIS A 73 -15.96 10.23 -0.89
C HIS A 73 -14.86 11.17 -0.39
N THR A 74 -13.62 10.67 -0.30
CA THR A 74 -12.42 11.49 -0.18
C THR A 74 -11.60 11.36 -1.45
N ARG A 75 -11.21 12.49 -2.05
CA ARG A 75 -10.58 12.54 -3.37
C ARG A 75 -9.08 12.73 -3.28
N TRP A 76 -8.38 11.98 -4.11
CA TRP A 76 -7.05 12.24 -4.61
C TRP A 76 -7.17 12.66 -6.09
N ALA A 77 -6.80 13.89 -6.41
CA ALA A 77 -7.03 14.45 -7.74
C ALA A 77 -6.13 13.80 -8.79
N THR A 78 -6.75 13.17 -9.79
CA THR A 78 -6.10 12.64 -11.00
C THR A 78 -6.47 13.47 -12.23
N HIS A 79 -7.76 13.75 -12.43
CA HIS A 79 -8.31 14.55 -13.52
C HIS A 79 -9.01 15.80 -12.98
N GLY A 80 -8.60 16.97 -13.44
CA GLY A 80 -9.10 18.26 -12.97
C GLY A 80 -8.53 18.72 -11.63
N ALA A 81 -8.34 20.03 -11.47
CA ALA A 81 -7.78 20.63 -10.27
C ALA A 81 -8.61 20.32 -9.00
N PRO A 82 -8.00 20.26 -7.80
CA PRO A 82 -8.74 20.11 -6.56
C PRO A 82 -9.55 21.39 -6.25
N ASN A 83 -10.83 21.39 -6.65
CA ASN A 83 -11.81 22.42 -6.39
C ASN A 83 -13.18 21.79 -6.09
N ILE A 84 -14.15 22.56 -5.61
CA ILE A 84 -15.49 22.09 -5.24
C ILE A 84 -16.21 21.44 -6.44
N ILE A 85 -16.06 21.98 -7.64
CA ILE A 85 -16.76 21.49 -8.85
C ILE A 85 -16.27 20.09 -9.21
N ASN A 86 -14.95 19.88 -9.14
CA ASN A 86 -14.29 18.61 -9.46
C ASN A 86 -14.32 17.60 -8.30
N SER A 87 -14.83 17.97 -7.12
CA SER A 87 -14.98 17.05 -5.99
C SER A 87 -16.16 16.11 -6.16
N HIS A 88 -16.05 14.90 -5.64
CA HIS A 88 -17.15 13.93 -5.57
C HIS A 88 -18.06 14.22 -4.35
N PRO A 89 -19.32 13.80 -4.40
CA PRO A 89 -20.06 13.14 -5.48
C PRO A 89 -20.33 14.06 -6.68
N HIS A 90 -20.33 13.49 -7.90
CA HIS A 90 -20.83 14.18 -9.10
C HIS A 90 -22.34 13.97 -9.22
N VAL A 91 -23.03 15.02 -9.66
CA VAL A 91 -24.50 15.02 -9.76
C VAL A 91 -24.88 15.23 -11.21
N SER A 92 -25.89 14.50 -11.67
CA SER A 92 -26.47 14.65 -13.00
C SER A 92 -27.11 16.03 -13.20
N GLU A 93 -27.35 16.44 -14.45
CA GLU A 93 -27.81 17.80 -14.81
C GLU A 93 -29.09 18.21 -14.06
N ASN A 94 -30.05 17.29 -13.96
CA ASN A 94 -31.35 17.54 -13.30
C ASN A 94 -31.34 17.18 -11.80
N GLY A 95 -30.20 16.77 -11.23
CA GLY A 95 -30.03 16.52 -9.81
C GLY A 95 -30.65 15.20 -9.32
N LYS A 96 -30.93 14.25 -10.23
CA LYS A 96 -31.52 12.95 -9.85
C LYS A 96 -30.52 11.93 -9.36
N PHE A 97 -29.32 11.94 -9.92
CA PHE A 97 -28.28 10.95 -9.62
C PHE A 97 -27.09 11.60 -8.93
N ALA A 98 -26.54 10.91 -7.94
CA ALA A 98 -25.23 11.20 -7.37
C ALA A 98 -24.32 10.00 -7.54
N VAL A 99 -23.10 10.24 -8.02
CA VAL A 99 -22.09 9.20 -8.30
C VAL A 99 -20.78 9.53 -7.61
N ILE A 100 -20.22 8.53 -6.95
CA ILE A 100 -18.83 8.53 -6.46
C ILE A 100 -18.03 7.48 -7.22
N HIS A 101 -16.75 7.74 -7.45
CA HIS A 101 -15.91 6.91 -8.31
C HIS A 101 -14.46 6.90 -7.83
N ASN A 102 -13.88 5.71 -7.78
CA ASN A 102 -12.43 5.49 -7.74
C ASN A 102 -12.02 4.80 -9.05
N GLY A 103 -11.00 5.30 -9.72
CA GLY A 103 -10.53 4.78 -10.99
C GLY A 103 -10.40 5.85 -12.06
N ILE A 104 -10.40 5.44 -13.31
CA ILE A 104 -10.35 6.32 -14.49
C ILE A 104 -11.29 5.75 -15.57
N ILE A 105 -12.19 6.59 -16.08
CA ILE A 105 -13.00 6.28 -17.25
C ILE A 105 -12.21 6.71 -18.50
N GLU A 106 -11.56 5.79 -19.15
CA GLU A 106 -10.60 6.08 -20.23
C GLU A 106 -11.25 6.72 -21.46
N ASN A 107 -12.45 6.29 -21.82
CA ASN A 107 -13.20 6.82 -22.97
C ASN A 107 -14.13 8.00 -22.61
N TYR A 108 -13.87 8.70 -21.49
CA TYR A 108 -14.74 9.79 -21.02
C TYR A 108 -14.90 10.94 -22.03
N VAL A 109 -13.88 11.23 -22.81
CA VAL A 109 -13.94 12.31 -23.83
C VAL A 109 -15.00 12.00 -24.89
N GLU A 110 -14.99 10.79 -25.43
CA GLU A 110 -15.98 10.33 -26.44
C GLU A 110 -17.40 10.36 -25.88
N ILE A 111 -17.58 9.87 -24.62
CA ILE A 111 -18.88 9.87 -23.95
C ILE A 111 -19.36 11.31 -23.71
N LYS A 112 -18.47 12.19 -23.29
CA LYS A 112 -18.77 13.61 -23.05
C LYS A 112 -19.23 14.32 -24.34
N GLU A 113 -18.53 14.10 -25.46
CA GLU A 113 -18.89 14.66 -26.76
C GLU A 113 -20.26 14.14 -27.21
N PHE A 114 -20.53 12.85 -27.05
CA PHE A 114 -21.85 12.28 -27.37
C PHE A 114 -22.96 12.96 -26.55
N LEU A 115 -22.79 13.08 -25.21
CA LEU A 115 -23.81 13.66 -24.33
C LEU A 115 -24.02 15.16 -24.56
N ILE A 116 -22.96 15.90 -24.90
CA ILE A 116 -23.07 17.30 -25.35
C ILE A 116 -23.89 17.38 -26.63
N GLY A 117 -23.70 16.44 -27.57
CA GLY A 117 -24.51 16.33 -28.77
C GLY A 117 -26.00 16.06 -28.52
N GLN A 118 -26.33 15.47 -27.34
CA GLN A 118 -27.71 15.28 -26.85
C GLN A 118 -28.24 16.50 -26.05
N GLY A 119 -27.46 17.59 -25.95
CA GLY A 119 -27.84 18.81 -25.24
C GLY A 119 -27.53 18.83 -23.74
N ILE A 120 -26.82 17.84 -23.20
CA ILE A 120 -26.48 17.73 -21.79
C ILE A 120 -25.25 18.62 -21.50
N ARG A 121 -25.31 19.36 -20.38
CA ARG A 121 -24.23 20.28 -19.97
C ARG A 121 -23.37 19.65 -18.88
N PHE A 122 -22.08 19.87 -18.99
CA PHE A 122 -21.08 19.46 -18.03
C PHE A 122 -20.58 20.63 -17.18
N LYS A 123 -20.31 20.38 -15.92
CA LYS A 123 -19.83 21.39 -14.96
C LYS A 123 -18.37 21.17 -14.60
N SER A 124 -17.92 19.90 -14.54
CA SER A 124 -16.58 19.55 -14.09
C SER A 124 -15.64 19.18 -15.22
N GLU A 125 -14.36 19.10 -14.88
CA GLU A 125 -13.28 18.66 -15.75
C GLU A 125 -12.95 17.16 -15.53
N THR A 126 -13.70 16.47 -14.66
CA THR A 126 -13.43 15.08 -14.28
C THR A 126 -14.01 14.10 -15.29
N ASP A 127 -13.40 12.95 -15.37
CA ASP A 127 -13.89 11.78 -16.09
C ASP A 127 -15.19 11.23 -15.49
N THR A 128 -15.36 11.34 -14.18
CA THR A 128 -16.49 10.77 -13.44
C THR A 128 -17.84 11.39 -13.78
N GLU A 129 -17.89 12.69 -14.11
CA GLU A 129 -19.17 13.35 -14.39
C GLU A 129 -19.91 12.70 -15.56
N VAL A 130 -19.20 12.10 -16.54
CA VAL A 130 -19.84 11.41 -17.65
C VAL A 130 -20.73 10.25 -17.18
N VAL A 131 -20.35 9.58 -16.06
CA VAL A 131 -21.14 8.48 -15.49
C VAL A 131 -22.47 8.99 -14.94
N ALA A 132 -22.46 10.10 -14.21
CA ALA A 132 -23.68 10.69 -13.66
C ALA A 132 -24.66 11.16 -14.75
N GLN A 133 -24.09 11.80 -15.80
CA GLN A 133 -24.89 12.29 -16.92
C GLN A 133 -25.42 11.13 -17.80
N LEU A 134 -24.61 10.12 -18.05
CA LEU A 134 -24.99 8.94 -18.83
C LEU A 134 -26.06 8.11 -18.11
N LEU A 135 -25.97 8.04 -16.79
CA LEU A 135 -26.95 7.36 -15.94
C LEU A 135 -28.34 8.00 -16.08
N GLU A 136 -28.42 9.33 -15.96
CA GLU A 136 -29.68 10.06 -16.14
C GLU A 136 -30.19 9.94 -17.57
N PHE A 137 -29.32 10.01 -18.57
CA PHE A 137 -29.67 9.82 -19.99
C PHE A 137 -30.38 8.48 -20.21
N TYR A 138 -29.79 7.35 -19.77
CA TYR A 138 -30.41 6.03 -19.93
C TYR A 138 -31.63 5.82 -19.04
N TYR A 139 -31.63 6.35 -17.81
CA TYR A 139 -32.78 6.25 -16.92
C TYR A 139 -34.02 6.95 -17.47
N ASN A 140 -33.87 8.06 -18.15
CA ASN A 140 -34.98 8.73 -18.82
C ASN A 140 -35.60 7.91 -19.96
N GLU A 141 -34.85 6.93 -20.53
CA GLU A 141 -35.35 6.00 -21.52
C GLU A 141 -36.03 4.77 -20.89
N CYS A 142 -35.42 4.14 -19.88
CA CYS A 142 -35.88 2.84 -19.36
C CYS A 142 -36.71 2.94 -18.07
N HIS A 143 -36.58 4.02 -17.31
CA HIS A 143 -37.21 4.22 -15.99
C HIS A 143 -36.89 3.12 -14.96
N ASP A 144 -35.80 2.41 -15.13
CA ASP A 144 -35.27 1.41 -14.22
C ASP A 144 -33.82 1.72 -13.86
N PHE A 145 -33.54 1.83 -12.55
CA PHE A 145 -32.22 2.25 -12.09
C PHE A 145 -31.14 1.20 -12.35
N LEU A 146 -31.47 -0.09 -12.13
CA LEU A 146 -30.51 -1.18 -12.36
C LEU A 146 -30.22 -1.37 -13.84
N GLU A 147 -31.27 -1.30 -14.70
CA GLU A 147 -31.10 -1.36 -16.15
C GLU A 147 -30.27 -0.19 -16.68
N ALA A 148 -30.52 1.04 -16.18
CA ALA A 148 -29.72 2.22 -16.55
C ALA A 148 -28.25 2.03 -16.20
N VAL A 149 -27.93 1.49 -14.99
CA VAL A 149 -26.56 1.14 -14.59
C VAL A 149 -25.96 0.12 -15.57
N GLY A 150 -26.68 -0.95 -15.89
CA GLY A 150 -26.21 -1.95 -16.85
C GLY A 150 -25.85 -1.35 -18.22
N ARG A 151 -26.67 -0.39 -18.72
CA ARG A 151 -26.36 0.32 -19.97
C ARG A 151 -25.12 1.21 -19.87
N VAL A 152 -24.93 1.88 -18.72
CA VAL A 152 -23.71 2.68 -18.45
C VAL A 152 -22.48 1.79 -18.47
N LEU A 153 -22.50 0.68 -17.73
CA LEU A 153 -21.34 -0.22 -17.60
C LEU A 153 -20.92 -0.87 -18.94
N ARG A 154 -21.86 -1.09 -19.85
CA ARG A 154 -21.56 -1.57 -21.21
C ARG A 154 -20.89 -0.52 -22.10
N ARG A 155 -20.91 0.75 -21.71
CA ARG A 155 -20.37 1.84 -22.51
C ARG A 155 -19.07 2.43 -22.00
N ILE A 156 -18.86 2.40 -20.69
CA ILE A 156 -17.63 2.94 -20.08
C ILE A 156 -16.47 1.95 -20.20
N GLU A 157 -15.28 2.49 -20.43
CA GLU A 157 -14.03 1.73 -20.49
C GLU A 157 -13.07 2.21 -19.38
N GLY A 158 -12.20 1.32 -18.91
CA GLY A 158 -11.22 1.62 -17.86
C GLY A 158 -11.52 0.95 -16.51
N ALA A 159 -10.82 1.38 -15.47
CA ALA A 159 -10.95 0.87 -14.12
C ALA A 159 -11.95 1.70 -13.31
N TYR A 160 -12.86 1.05 -12.56
CA TYR A 160 -13.82 1.77 -11.74
C TYR A 160 -14.26 0.99 -10.49
N ALA A 161 -14.46 1.72 -9.40
CA ALA A 161 -15.32 1.37 -8.28
C ALA A 161 -16.35 2.49 -8.14
N LEU A 162 -17.60 2.18 -8.38
CA LEU A 162 -18.71 3.13 -8.45
C LEU A 162 -19.68 2.92 -7.30
N GLY A 163 -20.12 4.02 -6.68
CA GLY A 163 -21.30 4.07 -5.83
C GLY A 163 -22.29 5.07 -6.40
N MET A 164 -23.56 4.68 -6.53
CA MET A 164 -24.58 5.42 -7.23
C MET A 164 -25.87 5.53 -6.42
N LEU A 165 -26.44 6.74 -6.35
CA LEU A 165 -27.75 7.04 -5.75
C LEU A 165 -28.71 7.58 -6.80
N CYS A 166 -29.99 7.24 -6.65
CA CYS A 166 -31.08 7.79 -7.46
C CYS A 166 -32.15 8.38 -6.53
N ALA A 167 -32.49 9.65 -6.71
CA ALA A 167 -33.54 10.33 -5.92
C ALA A 167 -34.92 9.67 -6.04
N ASP A 168 -35.22 9.10 -7.20
CA ASP A 168 -36.48 8.38 -7.46
C ASP A 168 -36.49 6.96 -6.82
N CYS A 169 -35.33 6.45 -6.37
CA CYS A 169 -35.17 5.13 -5.74
C CYS A 169 -34.42 5.25 -4.38
N PRO A 170 -35.06 5.89 -3.36
CA PRO A 170 -34.38 6.23 -2.09
C PRO A 170 -34.20 5.02 -1.15
N ASP A 171 -34.52 3.83 -1.61
CA ASP A 171 -34.47 2.58 -0.85
C ASP A 171 -33.23 1.74 -1.17
N ARG A 172 -32.35 2.20 -2.08
CA ARG A 172 -31.18 1.43 -2.52
C ARG A 172 -29.98 2.25 -2.95
N ILE A 173 -28.79 1.65 -2.75
CA ILE A 173 -27.53 2.06 -3.37
C ILE A 173 -27.21 1.03 -4.44
N ILE A 174 -26.76 1.44 -5.63
CA ILE A 174 -26.16 0.53 -6.60
C ILE A 174 -24.66 0.77 -6.64
N ALA A 175 -23.90 -0.32 -6.60
CA ALA A 175 -22.45 -0.30 -6.70
C ALA A 175 -22.00 -1.17 -7.88
N ALA A 176 -20.89 -0.79 -8.52
CA ALA A 176 -20.27 -1.57 -9.59
C ALA A 176 -18.75 -1.51 -9.49
N ARG A 177 -18.08 -2.58 -9.92
CA ARG A 177 -16.63 -2.68 -9.81
C ARG A 177 -16.00 -3.28 -11.06
N LYS A 178 -14.83 -2.70 -11.46
CA LYS A 178 -13.85 -3.29 -12.37
C LYS A 178 -12.46 -2.74 -12.05
N ASP A 179 -11.49 -3.61 -11.77
CA ASP A 179 -10.07 -3.31 -11.50
C ASP A 179 -9.78 -2.36 -10.30
N ALA A 180 -10.79 -1.78 -9.64
CA ALA A 180 -10.62 -0.94 -8.46
C ALA A 180 -11.24 -1.59 -7.21
N PRO A 181 -10.64 -1.47 -6.00
CA PRO A 181 -11.13 -2.17 -4.81
C PRO A 181 -12.49 -1.65 -4.35
N LEU A 182 -13.42 -2.59 -4.11
CA LEU A 182 -14.75 -2.32 -3.55
C LEU A 182 -15.24 -3.54 -2.78
N LEU A 183 -15.82 -3.31 -1.61
CA LEU A 183 -16.36 -4.35 -0.73
C LEU A 183 -17.74 -3.97 -0.18
N LEU A 184 -18.46 -4.99 0.19
CA LEU A 184 -19.80 -4.95 0.77
C LEU A 184 -19.71 -5.30 2.25
N GLY A 185 -20.36 -4.53 3.13
CA GLY A 185 -20.46 -4.82 4.56
C GLY A 185 -21.90 -5.17 4.96
N TYR A 186 -22.06 -6.27 5.66
CA TYR A 186 -23.35 -6.79 6.08
C TYR A 186 -23.59 -6.46 7.56
N GLY A 187 -24.57 -5.61 7.84
CA GLY A 187 -24.95 -5.23 9.20
C GLY A 187 -26.37 -5.71 9.57
N LYS A 188 -26.76 -5.49 10.81
CA LYS A 188 -28.12 -5.80 11.29
C LYS A 188 -29.07 -4.65 10.99
N GLY A 189 -29.89 -4.78 9.92
CA GLY A 189 -30.81 -3.73 9.48
C GLY A 189 -30.10 -2.53 8.82
N CYS A 190 -28.90 -2.72 8.37
CA CYS A 190 -28.10 -1.76 7.62
C CYS A 190 -27.05 -2.47 6.77
N ASN A 191 -26.63 -1.83 5.69
CA ASN A 191 -25.59 -2.36 4.83
C ASN A 191 -24.63 -1.24 4.39
N PHE A 192 -23.41 -1.64 4.03
CA PHE A 192 -22.31 -0.73 3.75
C PHE A 192 -21.66 -1.03 2.41
N LEU A 193 -21.16 0.01 1.78
CA LEU A 193 -20.24 -0.02 0.66
C LEU A 193 -18.94 0.65 1.09
N ALA A 194 -17.78 0.05 0.81
CA ALA A 194 -16.51 0.69 1.13
C ALA A 194 -15.41 0.28 0.14
N SER A 195 -14.43 1.16 -0.03
CA SER A 195 -13.20 0.85 -0.78
C SER A 195 -12.14 0.17 0.09
N ASP A 196 -12.33 0.17 1.42
CA ASP A 196 -11.46 -0.50 2.39
C ASP A 196 -12.24 -0.85 3.66
N VAL A 197 -11.92 -1.97 4.26
CA VAL A 197 -12.59 -2.47 5.46
C VAL A 197 -12.45 -1.55 6.68
N THR A 198 -11.37 -0.78 6.75
CA THR A 198 -11.14 0.18 7.84
C THR A 198 -12.25 1.21 7.99
N ALA A 199 -12.94 1.53 6.90
CA ALA A 199 -14.06 2.47 6.91
C ALA A 199 -15.31 1.98 7.66
N ILE A 200 -15.51 0.66 7.73
CA ILE A 200 -16.77 0.08 8.23
C ILE A 200 -16.60 -0.89 9.39
N ILE A 201 -15.37 -1.19 9.80
CA ILE A 201 -15.07 -2.21 10.83
C ILE A 201 -15.70 -1.93 12.19
N LYS A 202 -15.98 -0.66 12.52
CA LYS A 202 -16.71 -0.29 13.72
C LYS A 202 -18.18 -0.72 13.70
N HIS A 203 -18.75 -0.88 12.51
CA HIS A 203 -20.16 -1.16 12.30
C HIS A 203 -20.43 -2.61 11.94
N THR A 204 -19.53 -3.22 11.16
CA THR A 204 -19.62 -4.64 10.81
C THR A 204 -18.26 -5.24 10.56
N ARG A 205 -18.12 -6.53 10.90
CA ARG A 205 -16.94 -7.35 10.58
C ARG A 205 -17.25 -8.39 9.51
N ASP A 206 -18.50 -8.50 9.08
CA ASP A 206 -18.95 -9.41 8.03
C ASP A 206 -18.91 -8.67 6.69
N VAL A 207 -18.00 -9.08 5.81
CA VAL A 207 -17.74 -8.41 4.53
C VAL A 207 -17.68 -9.40 3.38
N ALA A 208 -17.97 -8.93 2.17
CA ALA A 208 -17.70 -9.63 0.94
C ALA A 208 -17.01 -8.70 -0.06
N TYR A 209 -16.02 -9.21 -0.78
CA TYR A 209 -15.34 -8.47 -1.85
C TYR A 209 -16.09 -8.63 -3.16
N MET A 210 -16.28 -7.53 -3.88
CA MET A 210 -16.82 -7.57 -5.23
C MET A 210 -15.75 -8.05 -6.23
N GLU A 211 -16.18 -8.77 -7.25
CA GLU A 211 -15.34 -9.18 -8.38
C GLU A 211 -15.53 -8.22 -9.58
N ASP A 212 -14.63 -8.31 -10.58
CA ASP A 212 -14.71 -7.49 -11.77
C ASP A 212 -15.97 -7.79 -12.59
N GLY A 213 -16.68 -6.73 -12.96
CA GLY A 213 -17.92 -6.82 -13.69
C GLY A 213 -19.17 -7.07 -12.84
N GLU A 214 -19.03 -7.20 -11.52
CA GLU A 214 -20.18 -7.35 -10.63
C GLU A 214 -20.89 -6.01 -10.35
N VAL A 215 -22.20 -6.13 -10.18
CA VAL A 215 -23.10 -5.04 -9.75
C VAL A 215 -23.78 -5.48 -8.46
N ALA A 216 -23.74 -4.65 -7.43
CA ALA A 216 -24.42 -4.89 -6.16
C ALA A 216 -25.53 -3.88 -5.92
N VAL A 217 -26.70 -4.38 -5.48
CA VAL A 217 -27.84 -3.60 -5.03
C VAL A 217 -27.95 -3.74 -3.51
N LEU A 218 -27.64 -2.65 -2.79
CA LEU A 218 -27.69 -2.60 -1.35
C LEU A 218 -29.02 -1.98 -0.92
N THR A 219 -29.78 -2.69 -0.09
CA THR A 219 -30.98 -2.23 0.59
C THR A 219 -30.79 -2.34 2.10
N ARG A 220 -31.76 -1.92 2.90
CA ARG A 220 -31.72 -2.12 4.37
C ARG A 220 -31.81 -3.59 4.77
N GLU A 221 -32.55 -4.36 3.99
CA GLU A 221 -32.86 -5.76 4.25
C GLU A 221 -31.74 -6.71 3.84
N GLY A 222 -30.91 -6.31 2.86
CA GLY A 222 -29.83 -7.16 2.35
C GLY A 222 -29.12 -6.59 1.15
N ILE A 223 -28.21 -7.39 0.61
CA ILE A 223 -27.42 -7.05 -0.58
C ILE A 223 -27.62 -8.16 -1.62
N GLU A 224 -27.96 -7.77 -2.83
CA GLU A 224 -27.99 -8.65 -3.98
C GLU A 224 -26.85 -8.31 -4.92
N VAL A 225 -26.13 -9.34 -5.40
CA VAL A 225 -25.00 -9.17 -6.32
C VAL A 225 -25.32 -9.89 -7.61
N TYR A 226 -25.00 -9.25 -8.73
CA TYR A 226 -25.17 -9.75 -10.09
C TYR A 226 -23.84 -9.75 -10.80
N ASP A 227 -23.57 -10.76 -11.62
CA ASP A 227 -22.39 -10.84 -12.47
C ASP A 227 -22.54 -10.03 -13.78
N ALA A 228 -21.51 -10.05 -14.62
CA ALA A 228 -21.51 -9.39 -15.92
C ALA A 228 -22.59 -9.94 -16.89
N LEU A 229 -23.18 -11.09 -16.61
CA LEU A 229 -24.28 -11.70 -17.35
C LEU A 229 -25.65 -11.42 -16.71
N GLU A 230 -25.71 -10.51 -15.76
CA GLU A 230 -26.91 -10.15 -14.99
C GLU A 230 -27.51 -11.33 -14.20
N GLN A 231 -26.69 -12.34 -13.87
CA GLN A 231 -27.11 -13.47 -13.04
C GLN A 231 -26.79 -13.19 -11.58
N LYS A 232 -27.71 -13.54 -10.69
CA LYS A 232 -27.52 -13.37 -9.24
C LYS A 232 -26.43 -14.31 -8.73
N VAL A 233 -25.46 -13.76 -7.98
CA VAL A 233 -24.30 -14.46 -7.43
C VAL A 233 -24.36 -14.47 -5.90
N GLU A 234 -24.10 -15.63 -5.30
CA GLU A 234 -23.88 -15.71 -3.86
C GLU A 234 -22.41 -15.37 -3.53
N LYS A 235 -22.23 -14.43 -2.62
CA LYS A 235 -20.88 -13.99 -2.22
C LYS A 235 -20.34 -14.80 -1.06
N LYS A 236 -19.04 -15.08 -1.11
CA LYS A 236 -18.32 -15.62 0.04
C LYS A 236 -18.09 -14.52 1.06
N HIS A 237 -18.54 -14.74 2.28
CA HIS A 237 -18.35 -13.82 3.40
C HIS A 237 -17.01 -14.06 4.08
N PHE A 238 -16.42 -12.97 4.56
CA PHE A 238 -15.20 -12.97 5.33
C PHE A 238 -15.44 -12.22 6.64
N THR A 239 -15.01 -12.82 7.74
CA THR A 239 -15.05 -12.15 9.05
C THR A 239 -13.69 -11.51 9.32
N ILE A 240 -13.70 -10.24 9.68
CA ILE A 240 -12.49 -9.48 10.01
C ILE A 240 -12.11 -9.73 11.46
N ASP A 241 -10.98 -10.37 11.70
CA ASP A 241 -10.55 -10.85 13.02
C ASP A 241 -9.75 -9.82 13.84
N TRP A 242 -9.16 -8.80 13.20
CA TRP A 242 -8.36 -7.82 13.93
C TRP A 242 -9.21 -6.78 14.68
N GLU A 243 -8.67 -6.28 15.81
CA GLU A 243 -9.34 -5.33 16.69
C GLU A 243 -9.40 -3.92 16.07
N VAL A 244 -10.48 -3.18 16.33
CA VAL A 244 -10.62 -1.77 15.91
C VAL A 244 -9.50 -0.91 16.45
N SER A 245 -9.04 -1.19 17.69
CA SER A 245 -7.90 -0.50 18.33
C SER A 245 -6.60 -0.62 17.55
N ALA A 246 -6.44 -1.66 16.71
CA ALA A 246 -5.28 -1.80 15.83
C ALA A 246 -5.21 -0.70 14.76
N ALA A 247 -6.35 -0.14 14.36
CA ALA A 247 -6.45 0.99 13.43
C ALA A 247 -6.43 2.37 14.13
N GLU A 248 -6.15 2.42 15.44
CA GLU A 248 -6.02 3.64 16.23
C GLU A 248 -4.55 3.91 16.59
N LYS A 249 -4.21 5.17 16.94
CA LYS A 249 -2.81 5.55 17.26
C LYS A 249 -2.27 4.93 18.57
N GLY A 250 -3.12 4.44 19.47
CA GLY A 250 -2.72 3.76 20.68
C GLY A 250 -1.79 4.58 21.61
N GLY A 251 -1.95 5.91 21.67
CA GLY A 251 -1.14 6.82 22.46
C GLY A 251 0.10 7.38 21.74
N TYR A 252 0.43 6.92 20.56
CA TYR A 252 1.51 7.47 19.73
C TYR A 252 1.09 8.77 19.05
N GLN A 253 2.05 9.66 18.82
CA GLN A 253 1.80 10.93 18.13
C GLN A 253 1.38 10.71 16.66
N HIS A 254 2.01 9.73 15.98
CA HIS A 254 1.78 9.40 14.58
C HIS A 254 1.59 7.88 14.41
N PHE A 255 0.82 7.48 13.39
CA PHE A 255 0.70 6.08 12.99
C PHE A 255 2.04 5.48 12.60
N MET A 256 2.87 6.21 11.84
CA MET A 256 4.17 5.71 11.42
C MET A 256 5.04 5.33 12.63
N LEU A 257 5.08 6.13 13.70
CA LEU A 257 5.84 5.77 14.89
C LEU A 257 5.28 4.52 15.56
N LYS A 258 3.95 4.43 15.73
CA LYS A 258 3.30 3.22 16.23
C LYS A 258 3.69 2.00 15.42
N GLU A 259 3.61 2.08 14.11
CA GLU A 259 3.88 0.99 13.18
C GLU A 259 5.37 0.58 13.17
N ILE A 260 6.29 1.53 13.37
CA ILE A 260 7.71 1.23 13.60
C ILE A 260 7.88 0.44 14.91
N MET A 261 7.24 0.88 15.99
CA MET A 261 7.34 0.22 17.30
C MET A 261 6.62 -1.13 17.36
N GLU A 262 5.67 -1.38 16.49
CA GLU A 262 4.95 -2.66 16.35
C GLU A 262 5.70 -3.72 15.55
N GLN A 263 6.83 -3.41 14.93
CA GLN A 263 7.56 -4.34 14.05
C GLN A 263 7.96 -5.65 14.74
N PRO A 264 8.46 -5.67 16.00
CA PRO A 264 8.77 -6.93 16.68
C PRO A 264 7.57 -7.87 16.76
N GLU A 265 6.41 -7.34 17.13
CA GLU A 265 5.19 -8.13 17.23
C GLU A 265 4.65 -8.55 15.86
N ALA A 266 4.75 -7.69 14.86
CA ALA A 266 4.40 -8.04 13.47
C ALA A 266 5.29 -9.18 12.93
N LEU A 267 6.58 -9.17 13.24
CA LEU A 267 7.50 -10.26 12.90
C LEU A 267 7.13 -11.56 13.63
N ARG A 268 6.77 -11.51 14.91
CA ARG A 268 6.30 -12.72 15.65
C ARG A 268 5.10 -13.35 14.96
N ARG A 269 4.12 -12.54 14.58
CA ARG A 269 2.92 -13.03 13.85
C ARG A 269 3.25 -13.60 12.48
N ALA A 270 4.24 -13.03 11.78
CA ALA A 270 4.67 -13.53 10.47
C ALA A 270 5.49 -14.82 10.58
N ILE A 271 6.39 -14.94 11.57
CA ILE A 271 7.42 -15.98 11.67
C ILE A 271 6.92 -17.18 12.48
N SER A 272 6.43 -16.95 13.73
CA SER A 272 6.20 -18.03 14.68
C SER A 272 5.24 -19.11 14.21
N PRO A 273 4.11 -18.81 13.54
CA PRO A 273 3.19 -19.85 13.05
C PRO A 273 3.79 -20.72 11.94
N ARG A 274 4.84 -20.24 11.28
CA ARG A 274 5.49 -20.90 10.13
C ARG A 274 6.73 -21.70 10.51
N ILE A 275 7.12 -21.71 11.79
CA ILE A 275 8.24 -22.55 12.24
C ILE A 275 7.70 -23.68 13.11
N LYS A 276 7.81 -24.91 12.61
CA LYS A 276 7.38 -26.13 13.27
C LYS A 276 8.55 -27.11 13.33
N ASP A 277 8.87 -27.59 14.52
CA ASP A 277 9.99 -28.54 14.75
C ASP A 277 11.32 -28.08 14.13
N GLY A 278 11.61 -26.76 14.21
CA GLY A 278 12.82 -26.15 13.67
C GLY A 278 12.86 -26.04 12.14
N ARG A 279 11.72 -26.15 11.47
CA ARG A 279 11.61 -26.05 10.01
C ARG A 279 10.60 -24.98 9.61
N VAL A 280 10.87 -24.31 8.51
CA VAL A 280 9.92 -23.38 7.89
C VAL A 280 8.87 -24.19 7.11
N ILE A 281 7.61 -24.02 7.48
CA ILE A 281 6.47 -24.71 6.85
C ILE A 281 5.40 -23.68 6.48
N PHE A 282 4.98 -23.71 5.23
CA PHE A 282 3.85 -22.94 4.72
C PHE A 282 2.66 -23.89 4.49
N ASP A 283 1.74 -23.94 5.46
CA ASP A 283 0.58 -24.87 5.40
C ASP A 283 -0.35 -24.56 4.22
N ASP A 284 -0.41 -23.28 3.81
CA ASP A 284 -1.31 -22.81 2.75
C ASP A 284 -0.69 -22.84 1.34
N LEU A 285 0.60 -23.20 1.22
CA LEU A 285 1.29 -23.25 -0.06
C LEU A 285 0.86 -24.49 -0.85
N LYS A 286 0.25 -24.28 -2.02
CA LYS A 286 -0.23 -25.34 -2.91
C LYS A 286 0.84 -25.81 -3.89
N LEU A 287 1.93 -25.06 -4.04
CA LEU A 287 3.01 -25.33 -4.97
C LEU A 287 3.61 -26.71 -4.73
N PRO A 288 3.51 -27.67 -5.68
CA PRO A 288 4.11 -28.99 -5.55
C PRO A 288 5.64 -28.93 -5.48
N VAL A 289 6.24 -29.80 -4.66
CA VAL A 289 7.71 -29.89 -4.51
C VAL A 289 8.40 -30.13 -5.84
N GLU A 290 7.81 -30.95 -6.70
CA GLU A 290 8.30 -31.25 -8.05
C GLU A 290 8.38 -29.98 -8.90
N LYS A 291 7.35 -29.14 -8.83
CA LYS A 291 7.29 -27.86 -9.57
C LYS A 291 8.37 -26.87 -9.10
N MET A 292 8.67 -26.83 -7.79
CA MET A 292 9.78 -26.01 -7.26
C MET A 292 11.11 -26.36 -7.90
N ARG A 293 11.36 -27.65 -8.19
CA ARG A 293 12.60 -28.12 -8.81
C ARG A 293 12.70 -27.75 -10.29
N GLU A 294 11.57 -27.55 -10.96
CA GLU A 294 11.50 -27.22 -12.39
C GLU A 294 11.80 -25.74 -12.66
N PHE A 295 11.57 -24.83 -11.70
CA PHE A 295 11.84 -23.42 -11.91
C PHE A 295 13.32 -23.16 -12.17
N THR A 296 13.59 -22.57 -13.31
CA THR A 296 14.94 -22.16 -13.71
C THR A 296 15.17 -20.67 -13.58
N ARG A 297 14.12 -19.87 -13.50
CA ARG A 297 14.12 -18.41 -13.36
C ARG A 297 13.20 -18.00 -12.23
N ILE A 298 13.65 -17.02 -11.47
CA ILE A 298 12.88 -16.42 -10.40
C ILE A 298 12.83 -14.92 -10.67
N PHE A 299 11.64 -14.37 -10.77
CA PHE A 299 11.41 -12.94 -10.84
C PHE A 299 10.81 -12.46 -9.52
N ILE A 300 11.23 -11.29 -9.06
CA ILE A 300 10.55 -10.55 -8.00
C ILE A 300 10.04 -9.26 -8.61
N VAL A 301 8.73 -9.04 -8.58
CA VAL A 301 8.08 -7.91 -9.25
C VAL A 301 7.28 -7.11 -8.23
N ALA A 302 7.59 -5.84 -8.10
CA ALA A 302 6.97 -4.97 -7.09
C ALA A 302 7.19 -3.47 -7.39
N CYS A 303 6.58 -2.60 -6.59
CA CYS A 303 6.77 -1.15 -6.58
C CYS A 303 7.28 -0.66 -5.23
N GLY A 304 8.00 0.48 -5.20
CA GLY A 304 8.37 1.21 -3.99
C GLY A 304 9.13 0.36 -2.97
N SER A 305 8.71 0.43 -1.70
CA SER A 305 9.35 -0.33 -0.61
C SER A 305 9.32 -1.85 -0.84
N SER A 306 8.26 -2.38 -1.46
CA SER A 306 8.19 -3.80 -1.80
C SER A 306 9.21 -4.19 -2.88
N TYR A 307 9.55 -3.28 -3.81
CA TYR A 307 10.67 -3.49 -4.74
C TYR A 307 12.00 -3.54 -4.00
N HIS A 308 12.20 -2.69 -2.98
CA HIS A 308 13.42 -2.72 -2.16
C HIS A 308 13.51 -4.00 -1.30
N VAL A 309 12.38 -4.56 -0.83
CA VAL A 309 12.36 -5.92 -0.27
C VAL A 309 12.90 -6.93 -1.28
N GLY A 310 12.44 -6.84 -2.53
CA GLY A 310 12.93 -7.68 -3.62
C GLY A 310 14.43 -7.53 -3.85
N MET A 311 14.97 -6.32 -3.75
CA MET A 311 16.42 -6.06 -3.92
C MET A 311 17.26 -6.76 -2.84
N ILE A 312 16.80 -6.82 -1.59
CA ILE A 312 17.46 -7.62 -0.53
C ILE A 312 17.22 -9.11 -0.79
N GLY A 313 15.97 -9.48 -1.08
CA GLY A 313 15.61 -10.86 -1.37
C GLY A 313 16.39 -11.49 -2.51
N LYS A 314 16.79 -10.70 -3.52
CA LYS A 314 17.67 -11.18 -4.59
C LYS A 314 18.95 -11.79 -4.02
N TYR A 315 19.67 -11.08 -3.15
CA TYR A 315 20.92 -11.56 -2.57
C TYR A 315 20.69 -12.81 -1.72
N ASN A 316 19.67 -12.82 -0.87
CA ASN A 316 19.35 -13.93 0.01
C ASN A 316 18.89 -15.17 -0.77
N LEU A 317 17.97 -15.01 -1.73
CA LEU A 317 17.47 -16.13 -2.54
C LEU A 317 18.55 -16.69 -3.48
N GLU A 318 19.37 -15.86 -4.11
CA GLU A 318 20.49 -16.34 -4.95
C GLU A 318 21.50 -17.13 -4.14
N HIS A 319 21.78 -16.71 -2.89
CA HIS A 319 22.63 -17.44 -1.96
C HIS A 319 22.01 -18.80 -1.58
N LEU A 320 20.76 -18.82 -1.15
CA LEU A 320 20.08 -20.01 -0.66
C LEU A 320 19.70 -20.99 -1.77
N LEU A 321 19.21 -20.49 -2.91
CA LEU A 321 18.64 -21.33 -3.96
C LEU A 321 19.63 -21.68 -5.07
N ARG A 322 20.75 -20.95 -5.16
CA ARG A 322 21.73 -21.06 -6.25
C ARG A 322 21.09 -20.95 -7.64
N ARG A 323 20.08 -20.06 -7.74
CA ARG A 323 19.36 -19.74 -8.97
C ARG A 323 19.41 -18.24 -9.21
N ASN A 324 19.36 -17.82 -10.47
CA ASN A 324 19.30 -16.40 -10.81
C ASN A 324 17.95 -15.80 -10.38
N VAL A 325 18.01 -14.66 -9.71
CA VAL A 325 16.83 -13.89 -9.29
C VAL A 325 16.89 -12.52 -9.95
N GLU A 326 15.87 -12.20 -10.73
CA GLU A 326 15.72 -10.90 -11.37
C GLU A 326 14.69 -10.08 -10.61
N VAL A 327 15.05 -8.85 -10.24
CA VAL A 327 14.15 -7.92 -9.54
C VAL A 327 13.78 -6.80 -10.49
N VAL A 328 12.49 -6.65 -10.75
CA VAL A 328 12.00 -5.71 -11.77
C VAL A 328 10.90 -4.81 -11.17
N LEU A 329 10.95 -3.51 -11.49
CA LEU A 329 9.85 -2.61 -11.20
C LEU A 329 8.59 -3.06 -11.95
N ALA A 330 7.47 -3.15 -11.25
CA ALA A 330 6.24 -3.66 -11.85
C ALA A 330 5.74 -2.79 -13.02
N SER A 331 5.93 -1.46 -12.94
CA SER A 331 5.63 -0.52 -14.02
C SER A 331 6.39 -0.81 -15.31
N GLU A 332 7.64 -1.32 -15.19
CA GLU A 332 8.50 -1.62 -16.34
C GLU A 332 8.32 -3.06 -16.84
N PHE A 333 8.04 -4.00 -15.94
CA PHE A 333 7.97 -5.43 -16.24
C PHE A 333 7.07 -5.76 -17.43
N ARG A 334 5.85 -5.23 -17.47
CA ARG A 334 4.88 -5.54 -18.53
C ARG A 334 5.28 -5.00 -19.90
N TYR A 335 6.13 -3.97 -19.95
CA TYR A 335 6.57 -3.34 -21.20
C TYR A 335 7.93 -3.82 -21.69
N SER A 336 8.70 -4.52 -20.84
CA SER A 336 10.04 -5.02 -21.15
C SER A 336 10.08 -6.29 -21.97
N ASP A 337 8.92 -6.84 -22.39
CA ASP A 337 8.81 -8.15 -23.05
C ASP A 337 9.51 -9.26 -22.24
N PRO A 338 9.10 -9.48 -20.97
CA PRO A 338 9.84 -10.33 -20.04
C PRO A 338 9.93 -11.77 -20.52
N ILE A 339 11.10 -12.41 -20.30
CA ILE A 339 11.36 -13.80 -20.69
C ILE A 339 10.77 -14.73 -19.64
N VAL A 340 9.44 -14.78 -19.55
CA VAL A 340 8.67 -15.64 -18.65
C VAL A 340 8.12 -16.84 -19.43
N ASP A 341 8.16 -18.02 -18.80
CA ASP A 341 7.63 -19.28 -19.30
C ASP A 341 7.12 -20.14 -18.13
N ASP A 342 6.70 -21.38 -18.41
CA ASP A 342 6.19 -22.35 -17.43
C ASP A 342 7.24 -22.83 -16.41
N LYS A 343 8.52 -22.48 -16.61
CA LYS A 343 9.65 -22.71 -15.69
C LYS A 343 10.06 -21.47 -14.92
N SER A 344 9.22 -20.45 -14.93
CA SER A 344 9.45 -19.19 -14.25
C SER A 344 8.58 -19.08 -13.00
N LEU A 345 9.19 -18.85 -11.84
CA LEU A 345 8.51 -18.42 -10.61
C LEU A 345 8.50 -16.90 -10.57
N VAL A 346 7.33 -16.30 -10.49
CA VAL A 346 7.18 -14.85 -10.36
C VAL A 346 6.63 -14.54 -8.98
N ILE A 347 7.49 -14.00 -8.12
CA ILE A 347 7.14 -13.56 -6.76
C ILE A 347 6.65 -12.11 -6.85
N VAL A 348 5.40 -11.90 -6.55
CA VAL A 348 4.74 -10.59 -6.59
C VAL A 348 4.59 -10.06 -5.17
N ILE A 349 5.13 -8.88 -4.88
CA ILE A 349 5.09 -8.31 -3.52
C ILE A 349 4.28 -7.01 -3.50
N SER A 350 3.26 -6.95 -2.64
CA SER A 350 2.45 -5.74 -2.43
C SER A 350 1.85 -5.72 -1.03
N GLN A 351 2.01 -4.61 -0.29
CA GLN A 351 1.38 -4.48 1.03
C GLN A 351 -0.14 -4.50 0.92
N SER A 352 -0.73 -3.69 0.06
CA SER A 352 -2.18 -3.59 -0.11
C SER A 352 -2.79 -4.71 -0.94
N GLY A 353 -1.99 -5.33 -1.82
CA GLY A 353 -2.49 -6.25 -2.85
C GLY A 353 -3.38 -5.60 -3.91
N GLU A 354 -3.35 -4.26 -4.00
CA GLU A 354 -4.19 -3.46 -4.91
C GLU A 354 -3.36 -2.49 -5.77
N THR A 355 -2.04 -2.65 -5.82
CA THR A 355 -1.16 -1.80 -6.64
C THR A 355 -1.36 -2.16 -8.12
N LEU A 356 -1.86 -1.21 -8.91
CA LEU A 356 -2.27 -1.47 -10.30
C LEU A 356 -1.13 -1.98 -11.18
N ASP A 357 0.03 -1.31 -11.15
CA ASP A 357 1.21 -1.77 -11.90
C ASP A 357 1.61 -3.20 -11.54
N THR A 358 1.58 -3.52 -10.24
CA THR A 358 1.92 -4.87 -9.75
C THR A 358 0.90 -5.91 -10.23
N MET A 359 -0.38 -5.56 -10.26
CA MET A 359 -1.43 -6.43 -10.78
C MET A 359 -1.31 -6.63 -12.30
N ALA A 360 -1.01 -5.56 -13.04
CA ALA A 360 -0.79 -5.64 -14.48
C ALA A 360 0.43 -6.53 -14.82
N ALA A 361 1.52 -6.40 -14.04
CA ALA A 361 2.69 -7.26 -14.18
C ALA A 361 2.39 -8.73 -13.85
N LEU A 362 1.59 -9.01 -12.82
CA LEU A 362 1.09 -10.35 -12.48
C LEU A 362 0.35 -10.97 -13.67
N ARG A 363 -0.62 -10.22 -14.23
CA ARG A 363 -1.43 -10.68 -15.37
C ARG A 363 -0.58 -10.96 -16.60
N GLU A 364 0.42 -10.10 -16.90
CA GLU A 364 1.36 -10.33 -18.00
C GLU A 364 2.21 -11.58 -17.78
N ALA A 365 2.73 -11.79 -16.57
CA ALA A 365 3.49 -13.00 -16.22
C ALA A 365 2.64 -14.26 -16.36
N LYS A 366 1.40 -14.24 -15.86
CA LYS A 366 0.45 -15.34 -15.93
C LYS A 366 0.07 -15.69 -17.38
N LYS A 367 -0.16 -14.67 -18.21
CA LYS A 367 -0.42 -14.84 -19.64
C LYS A 367 0.73 -15.58 -20.37
N ARG A 368 1.97 -15.40 -19.90
CA ARG A 368 3.17 -16.06 -20.45
C ARG A 368 3.44 -17.44 -19.86
N GLY A 369 2.62 -17.90 -18.90
CA GLY A 369 2.71 -19.23 -18.28
C GLY A 369 3.53 -19.26 -17.00
N GLY A 370 3.99 -18.11 -16.47
CA GLY A 370 4.69 -18.04 -15.19
C GLY A 370 3.80 -18.45 -14.01
N TYR A 371 4.41 -19.10 -13.02
CA TYR A 371 3.74 -19.41 -11.76
C TYR A 371 3.80 -18.23 -10.81
N ILE A 372 2.65 -17.78 -10.32
CA ILE A 372 2.55 -16.58 -9.51
C ILE A 372 2.45 -16.91 -8.02
N LEU A 373 3.46 -16.52 -7.26
CA LEU A 373 3.45 -16.56 -5.79
C LEU A 373 3.39 -15.12 -5.27
N SER A 374 2.32 -14.74 -4.60
CA SER A 374 2.21 -13.39 -4.05
C SER A 374 2.51 -13.32 -2.55
N ILE A 375 3.15 -12.23 -2.14
CA ILE A 375 3.36 -11.84 -0.74
C ILE A 375 2.55 -10.56 -0.51
N VAL A 376 1.45 -10.66 0.24
CA VAL A 376 0.53 -9.55 0.48
C VAL A 376 0.13 -9.48 1.95
N ASN A 377 -0.33 -8.30 2.41
CA ASN A 377 -0.80 -8.14 3.79
C ASN A 377 -2.34 -8.18 3.88
N VAL A 378 -3.05 -7.72 2.84
CA VAL A 378 -4.51 -7.63 2.86
C VAL A 378 -5.12 -8.91 2.32
N VAL A 379 -5.85 -9.61 3.20
CA VAL A 379 -6.56 -10.85 2.85
C VAL A 379 -7.65 -10.56 1.83
N GLY A 380 -7.73 -11.40 0.78
CA GLY A 380 -8.74 -11.28 -0.26
C GLY A 380 -8.54 -10.11 -1.24
N SER A 381 -7.37 -9.45 -1.21
CA SER A 381 -7.01 -8.41 -2.18
C SER A 381 -6.98 -8.94 -3.63
N SER A 382 -7.02 -8.05 -4.60
CA SER A 382 -7.06 -8.40 -6.03
C SER A 382 -5.85 -9.25 -6.45
N ILE A 383 -4.63 -8.85 -6.04
CA ILE A 383 -3.42 -9.64 -6.29
C ILE A 383 -3.53 -11.04 -5.64
N ALA A 384 -4.05 -11.12 -4.40
CA ALA A 384 -4.23 -12.40 -3.73
C ALA A 384 -5.18 -13.34 -4.48
N ARG A 385 -6.27 -12.81 -5.01
CA ARG A 385 -7.26 -13.61 -5.75
C ARG A 385 -6.76 -14.12 -7.09
N GLU A 386 -5.92 -13.32 -7.78
CA GLU A 386 -5.42 -13.66 -9.10
C GLU A 386 -4.14 -14.53 -9.09
N SER A 387 -3.49 -14.68 -7.94
CA SER A 387 -2.27 -15.49 -7.79
C SER A 387 -2.55 -16.98 -7.72
N ASP A 388 -1.57 -17.80 -8.12
CA ASP A 388 -1.64 -19.26 -7.98
C ASP A 388 -1.47 -19.68 -6.51
N ASP A 389 -0.55 -18.99 -5.81
CA ASP A 389 -0.32 -19.10 -4.36
C ASP A 389 -0.18 -17.75 -3.69
N VAL A 390 -0.57 -17.68 -2.41
CA VAL A 390 -0.55 -16.46 -1.60
C VAL A 390 0.06 -16.71 -0.24
N LEU A 391 1.03 -15.89 0.13
CA LEU A 391 1.57 -15.84 1.49
C LEU A 391 1.24 -14.49 2.12
N TYR A 392 0.42 -14.51 3.17
CA TYR A 392 0.06 -13.31 3.92
C TYR A 392 1.15 -12.94 4.93
N THR A 393 1.47 -11.65 5.02
CA THR A 393 2.52 -11.16 5.93
C THR A 393 2.06 -11.05 7.38
N TRP A 394 0.75 -10.98 7.63
CA TRP A 394 0.13 -10.84 8.95
C TRP A 394 0.65 -9.63 9.76
N ALA A 395 1.08 -8.58 9.06
CA ALA A 395 1.56 -7.35 9.72
C ALA A 395 0.46 -6.59 10.49
N GLY A 396 -0.81 -6.93 10.25
CA GLY A 396 -1.96 -6.15 10.71
C GLY A 396 -2.17 -4.88 9.87
N PRO A 397 -3.12 -4.02 10.23
CA PRO A 397 -3.40 -2.80 9.49
C PRO A 397 -2.20 -1.84 9.55
N GLU A 398 -1.84 -1.26 8.42
CA GLU A 398 -0.79 -0.24 8.26
C GLU A 398 -1.40 0.99 7.61
N ILE A 399 -1.48 2.08 8.39
CA ILE A 399 -2.24 3.30 8.07
C ILE A 399 -1.36 4.41 7.53
N ALA A 400 -0.14 4.57 8.10
CA ALA A 400 0.81 5.56 7.61
C ALA A 400 1.11 5.31 6.12
N VAL A 401 1.15 6.38 5.32
CA VAL A 401 1.41 6.27 3.88
C VAL A 401 2.76 5.62 3.62
N ALA A 402 3.80 6.06 4.32
CA ALA A 402 5.12 5.45 4.24
C ALA A 402 5.11 4.07 4.92
N THR A 403 5.38 3.02 4.18
CA THR A 403 5.41 1.63 4.65
C THR A 403 6.57 1.40 5.62
N THR A 404 6.31 0.69 6.73
CA THR A 404 7.29 0.34 7.78
C THR A 404 7.21 -1.13 8.18
N LYS A 405 6.24 -1.53 9.00
CA LYS A 405 6.11 -2.92 9.48
C LYS A 405 5.81 -3.93 8.37
N ALA A 406 5.09 -3.51 7.32
CA ALA A 406 4.85 -4.37 6.18
C ALA A 406 6.14 -4.70 5.43
N TYR A 407 7.08 -3.76 5.31
CA TYR A 407 8.40 -4.01 4.73
C TYR A 407 9.14 -5.12 5.49
N SER A 408 9.25 -5.02 6.81
CA SER A 408 9.94 -6.02 7.64
C SER A 408 9.29 -7.40 7.58
N THR A 409 7.96 -7.45 7.56
CA THR A 409 7.25 -8.74 7.46
C THR A 409 7.31 -9.33 6.04
N GLN A 410 7.31 -8.52 4.99
CA GLN A 410 7.55 -8.98 3.61
C GLN A 410 8.94 -9.58 3.48
N LEU A 411 9.96 -8.93 4.06
CA LEU A 411 11.33 -9.43 4.03
C LEU A 411 11.44 -10.76 4.76
N ALA A 412 10.87 -10.88 5.97
CA ALA A 412 10.88 -12.12 6.73
C ALA A 412 10.17 -13.28 5.98
N VAL A 413 9.05 -13.01 5.29
CA VAL A 413 8.35 -14.02 4.49
C VAL A 413 9.23 -14.44 3.30
N LEU A 414 9.89 -13.49 2.64
CA LEU A 414 10.77 -13.78 1.51
C LEU A 414 12.00 -14.60 1.93
N ASP A 415 12.59 -14.30 3.09
CA ASP A 415 13.68 -15.07 3.67
C ASP A 415 13.24 -16.50 4.01
N MET A 416 12.04 -16.68 4.59
CA MET A 416 11.45 -17.98 4.84
C MET A 416 11.21 -18.78 3.55
N ILE A 417 10.78 -18.14 2.46
CA ILE A 417 10.68 -18.79 1.14
C ILE A 417 12.05 -19.30 0.71
N GLY A 418 13.11 -18.48 0.86
CA GLY A 418 14.47 -18.89 0.53
C GLY A 418 14.93 -20.12 1.32
N LEU A 419 14.70 -20.13 2.62
CA LEU A 419 15.04 -21.26 3.49
C LEU A 419 14.25 -22.51 3.12
N ALA A 420 12.93 -22.44 3.02
CA ALA A 420 12.08 -23.59 2.71
C ALA A 420 12.41 -24.18 1.33
N PHE A 421 12.59 -23.35 0.31
CA PHE A 421 12.90 -23.81 -1.04
C PHE A 421 14.35 -24.32 -1.12
N GLY A 422 15.29 -23.69 -0.43
CA GLY A 422 16.68 -24.13 -0.35
C GLY A 422 16.82 -25.53 0.27
N GLU A 423 16.03 -25.80 1.32
CA GLU A 423 15.94 -27.14 1.91
C GLU A 423 15.41 -28.19 0.91
N VAL A 424 14.29 -27.88 0.23
CA VAL A 424 13.68 -28.75 -0.77
C VAL A 424 14.61 -29.03 -1.95
N LEU A 425 15.37 -28.02 -2.38
CA LEU A 425 16.35 -28.13 -3.47
C LEU A 425 17.63 -28.80 -3.05
N GLY A 426 17.90 -28.90 -1.74
CA GLY A 426 19.16 -29.42 -1.20
C GLY A 426 20.36 -28.50 -1.46
N THR A 427 20.12 -27.20 -1.62
CA THR A 427 21.16 -26.19 -1.91
C THR A 427 21.72 -25.54 -0.64
N VAL A 428 21.01 -25.64 0.49
CA VAL A 428 21.45 -25.17 1.81
C VAL A 428 21.89 -26.37 2.64
N LYS A 429 23.03 -26.25 3.31
CA LYS A 429 23.49 -27.26 4.26
C LYS A 429 22.60 -27.27 5.50
N LYS A 430 22.46 -28.45 6.13
CA LYS A 430 21.60 -28.59 7.28
C LYS A 430 22.00 -27.66 8.43
N GLU A 431 23.28 -27.54 8.71
CA GLU A 431 23.82 -26.70 9.78
C GLU A 431 23.50 -25.22 9.53
N GLU A 432 23.71 -24.74 8.31
CA GLU A 432 23.41 -23.37 7.88
C GLU A 432 21.90 -23.09 7.96
N TYR A 433 21.07 -24.04 7.56
CA TYR A 433 19.62 -23.95 7.67
C TYR A 433 19.17 -23.86 9.14
N ASP A 434 19.65 -24.77 9.99
CA ASP A 434 19.28 -24.83 11.42
C ASP A 434 19.68 -23.51 12.14
N GLU A 435 20.87 -22.98 11.84
CA GLU A 435 21.37 -21.71 12.37
C GLU A 435 20.50 -20.53 11.90
N ALA A 436 20.20 -20.45 10.61
CA ALA A 436 19.37 -19.39 10.05
C ALA A 436 17.93 -19.41 10.61
N VAL A 437 17.31 -20.57 10.76
CA VAL A 437 15.97 -20.70 11.37
C VAL A 437 15.99 -20.29 12.84
N ALA A 438 17.03 -20.68 13.59
CA ALA A 438 17.19 -20.29 15.00
C ALA A 438 17.38 -18.77 15.15
N GLU A 439 18.14 -18.14 14.25
CA GLU A 439 18.32 -16.68 14.27
C GLU A 439 17.06 -15.93 13.80
N LEU A 440 16.34 -16.45 12.80
CA LEU A 440 15.06 -15.87 12.37
C LEU A 440 14.04 -15.82 13.53
N GLN A 441 14.00 -16.86 14.38
CA GLN A 441 13.12 -16.89 15.56
C GLN A 441 13.50 -15.83 16.61
N LYS A 442 14.77 -15.43 16.69
CA LYS A 442 15.27 -14.41 17.63
C LYS A 442 15.16 -12.99 17.07
N LEU A 443 14.82 -12.85 15.79
CA LEU A 443 14.79 -11.54 15.13
C LEU A 443 13.86 -10.53 15.82
N PRO A 444 12.63 -10.92 16.27
CA PRO A 444 11.77 -10.02 17.03
C PRO A 444 12.40 -9.50 18.32
N GLU A 445 13.04 -10.38 19.11
CA GLU A 445 13.70 -10.01 20.36
C GLU A 445 14.91 -9.10 20.12
N LYS A 446 15.70 -9.35 19.08
CA LYS A 446 16.82 -8.48 18.69
C LYS A 446 16.33 -7.09 18.26
N MET A 447 15.19 -7.03 17.59
CA MET A 447 14.58 -5.75 17.22
C MET A 447 14.08 -4.99 18.46
N GLU A 448 13.49 -5.68 19.44
CA GLU A 448 13.14 -5.06 20.75
C GLU A 448 14.37 -4.56 21.49
N GLN A 449 15.47 -5.32 21.48
CA GLN A 449 16.73 -4.89 22.07
C GLN A 449 17.24 -3.61 21.40
N PHE A 450 17.19 -3.52 20.08
CA PHE A 450 17.53 -2.29 19.38
C PHE A 450 16.64 -1.13 19.78
N LEU A 451 15.31 -1.31 19.80
CA LEU A 451 14.35 -0.25 20.15
C LEU A 451 14.52 0.27 21.59
N ALA A 452 15.08 -0.54 22.49
CA ALA A 452 15.39 -0.18 23.87
C ALA A 452 16.86 0.25 24.08
N SER A 453 17.66 0.39 23.01
CA SER A 453 19.09 0.66 23.10
C SER A 453 19.42 2.16 23.16
N GLU A 454 20.60 2.50 23.70
CA GLU A 454 21.18 3.85 23.64
C GLU A 454 21.34 4.34 22.19
N SER A 455 21.59 3.43 21.25
CA SER A 455 21.69 3.74 19.82
C SER A 455 20.36 4.26 19.27
N CYS A 456 19.24 3.63 19.62
CA CYS A 456 17.91 4.09 19.27
C CYS A 456 17.58 5.45 19.92
N GLU A 457 17.91 5.62 21.21
CA GLU A 457 17.70 6.87 21.95
C GLU A 457 18.51 8.05 21.38
N ALA A 458 19.63 7.77 20.68
CA ALA A 458 20.45 8.80 20.06
C ALA A 458 19.87 9.32 18.71
N ILE A 459 18.96 8.59 18.07
CA ILE A 459 18.42 8.96 16.74
C ILE A 459 17.78 10.35 16.72
N PRO A 460 16.93 10.76 17.69
CA PRO A 460 16.35 12.10 17.71
C PRO A 460 17.40 13.22 17.76
N LYS A 461 18.52 12.98 18.48
CA LYS A 461 19.64 13.92 18.54
C LYS A 461 20.30 14.07 17.17
N TYR A 462 20.60 12.97 16.49
CA TYR A 462 21.19 13.01 15.17
C TYR A 462 20.24 13.64 14.14
N ALA A 463 18.96 13.31 14.20
CA ALA A 463 17.96 13.93 13.36
C ALA A 463 17.92 15.46 13.54
N SER A 464 18.02 15.96 14.78
CA SER A 464 18.05 17.41 15.04
C SER A 464 19.33 18.11 14.56
N GLN A 465 20.42 17.38 14.35
CA GLN A 465 21.65 17.92 13.74
C GLN A 465 21.53 18.02 12.20
N TYR A 466 20.78 17.10 11.58
CA TYR A 466 20.80 16.90 10.13
C TYR A 466 19.52 17.29 9.39
N PHE A 467 18.46 17.71 10.09
CA PHE A 467 17.15 17.99 9.45
C PHE A 467 17.14 19.11 8.43
N ASN A 468 18.12 20.04 8.45
CA ASN A 468 18.21 21.18 7.54
C ASN A 468 18.93 20.88 6.22
N HIS A 469 19.45 19.67 6.03
CA HIS A 469 20.08 19.33 4.75
C HIS A 469 19.04 19.26 3.63
N ASN A 470 19.43 19.69 2.44
CA ASN A 470 18.57 19.64 1.24
C ASN A 470 18.82 18.38 0.41
N SER A 471 19.99 17.77 0.58
CA SER A 471 20.39 16.53 -0.11
C SER A 471 21.13 15.61 0.85
N VAL A 472 20.87 14.31 0.76
CA VAL A 472 21.48 13.26 1.58
C VAL A 472 21.82 12.08 0.71
N PHE A 473 23.05 11.55 0.86
CA PHE A 473 23.50 10.36 0.15
C PHE A 473 23.52 9.16 1.08
N PHE A 474 22.94 8.05 0.62
CA PHE A 474 23.07 6.75 1.28
C PHE A 474 24.09 5.91 0.52
N ILE A 475 25.07 5.35 1.22
CA ILE A 475 26.10 4.53 0.59
C ILE A 475 26.22 3.18 1.28
N GLY A 476 26.33 2.12 0.50
CA GLY A 476 26.45 0.75 0.99
C GLY A 476 26.99 -0.19 -0.06
N ARG A 477 27.25 -1.43 0.32
CA ARG A 477 27.67 -2.50 -0.59
C ARG A 477 26.82 -3.74 -0.36
N ASN A 478 26.44 -4.42 -1.44
CA ASN A 478 25.64 -5.64 -1.39
C ASN A 478 24.29 -5.38 -0.64
N LEU A 479 23.98 -6.12 0.42
CA LEU A 479 22.79 -5.93 1.25
C LEU A 479 22.66 -4.51 1.81
N ASP A 480 23.77 -3.87 2.18
CA ASP A 480 23.79 -2.49 2.67
C ASP A 480 23.34 -1.48 1.60
N TYR A 481 23.72 -1.71 0.33
CA TYR A 481 23.22 -0.87 -0.76
C TYR A 481 21.69 -1.01 -0.93
N ALA A 482 21.20 -2.26 -0.93
CA ALA A 482 19.78 -2.54 -1.06
C ALA A 482 18.98 -1.94 0.12
N LEU A 483 19.50 -2.01 1.35
CA LEU A 483 18.94 -1.36 2.51
C LEU A 483 18.97 0.17 2.39
N GLY A 484 20.04 0.73 1.86
CA GLY A 484 20.20 2.17 1.61
C GLY A 484 19.12 2.73 0.68
N LEU A 485 18.66 1.96 -0.31
CA LEU A 485 17.55 2.34 -1.20
C LEU A 485 16.27 2.60 -0.39
N GLU A 486 15.96 1.74 0.57
CA GLU A 486 14.78 1.91 1.44
C GLU A 486 14.94 3.10 2.41
N GLY A 487 16.11 3.25 3.04
CA GLY A 487 16.39 4.40 3.91
C GLY A 487 16.24 5.73 3.17
N SER A 488 16.78 5.80 1.95
CA SER A 488 16.64 6.97 1.07
C SER A 488 15.17 7.21 0.70
N LEU A 489 14.41 6.17 0.37
CA LEU A 489 12.99 6.30 0.05
C LEU A 489 12.21 6.86 1.25
N LYS A 490 12.37 6.31 2.45
CA LYS A 490 11.69 6.78 3.65
C LYS A 490 12.00 8.25 3.93
N LEU A 491 13.28 8.65 3.80
CA LEU A 491 13.67 10.03 4.05
C LEU A 491 12.99 10.99 3.06
N LYS A 492 13.00 10.69 1.76
CA LYS A 492 12.39 11.58 0.75
C LYS A 492 10.86 11.63 0.85
N GLU A 493 10.21 10.52 1.17
CA GLU A 493 8.75 10.43 1.26
C GLU A 493 8.17 11.37 2.32
N ILE A 494 8.73 11.35 3.52
CA ILE A 494 8.12 12.02 4.68
C ILE A 494 8.78 13.36 5.06
N SER A 495 10.05 13.58 4.67
CA SER A 495 10.77 14.81 4.99
C SER A 495 10.93 15.77 3.81
N TYR A 496 10.69 15.28 2.59
CA TYR A 496 10.88 16.01 1.32
C TYR A 496 12.34 16.43 1.06
N ILE A 497 13.30 15.82 1.76
CA ILE A 497 14.72 15.97 1.48
C ILE A 497 15.04 15.13 0.25
N HIS A 498 15.71 15.72 -0.73
CA HIS A 498 16.26 14.93 -1.84
C HIS A 498 17.29 13.96 -1.30
N SER A 499 17.13 12.67 -1.60
CA SER A 499 18.11 11.66 -1.18
C SER A 499 18.25 10.56 -2.24
N GLU A 500 19.46 10.03 -2.34
CA GLU A 500 19.78 8.95 -3.26
C GLU A 500 20.65 7.90 -2.57
N ALA A 501 20.49 6.65 -2.99
CA ALA A 501 21.32 5.56 -2.51
C ALA A 501 22.23 5.06 -3.65
N TYR A 502 23.50 4.86 -3.32
CA TYR A 502 24.51 4.41 -4.27
C TYR A 502 25.25 3.17 -3.78
N ALA A 503 25.51 2.25 -4.67
CA ALA A 503 26.55 1.27 -4.43
C ALA A 503 27.88 2.00 -4.22
N SER A 504 28.50 1.87 -3.04
CA SER A 504 29.63 2.72 -2.64
C SER A 504 30.80 2.70 -3.64
N GLY A 505 30.97 1.61 -4.41
CA GLY A 505 31.95 1.51 -5.47
C GLY A 505 31.71 2.45 -6.64
N GLU A 506 30.44 2.74 -6.95
CA GLU A 506 30.01 3.59 -8.05
C GLU A 506 30.20 5.09 -7.78
N LEU A 507 30.41 5.51 -6.51
CA LEU A 507 30.69 6.92 -6.19
C LEU A 507 31.78 7.53 -7.06
N LYS A 508 32.84 6.77 -7.32
CA LYS A 508 34.03 7.22 -8.10
C LYS A 508 33.73 7.46 -9.58
N HIS A 509 32.64 6.89 -10.08
CA HIS A 509 32.28 6.96 -11.50
C HIS A 509 31.36 8.15 -11.84
N GLY A 510 31.24 9.12 -10.92
CA GLY A 510 30.51 10.37 -11.16
C GLY A 510 30.02 11.03 -9.88
N THR A 511 29.23 10.35 -9.10
CA THR A 511 28.44 10.88 -7.96
C THR A 511 29.30 11.55 -6.88
N ILE A 512 30.54 11.12 -6.69
CA ILE A 512 31.45 11.72 -5.71
C ILE A 512 31.73 13.22 -5.97
N SER A 513 31.47 13.70 -7.19
CA SER A 513 31.54 15.11 -7.54
C SER A 513 30.54 15.99 -6.81
N LEU A 514 29.45 15.39 -6.26
CA LEU A 514 28.43 16.07 -5.48
C LEU A 514 28.77 16.16 -3.99
N ILE A 515 29.85 15.50 -3.56
CA ILE A 515 30.28 15.56 -2.16
C ILE A 515 31.13 16.79 -1.95
N GLU A 516 30.64 17.70 -1.13
CA GLU A 516 31.29 18.94 -0.70
C GLU A 516 31.29 19.05 0.82
N ASP A 517 31.89 20.10 1.35
CA ASP A 517 31.99 20.33 2.80
C ASP A 517 30.60 20.41 3.44
N GLY A 518 30.39 19.57 4.46
CA GLY A 518 29.12 19.45 5.18
C GLY A 518 28.05 18.57 4.50
N THR A 519 28.29 18.00 3.31
CA THR A 519 27.32 17.06 2.68
C THR A 519 27.05 15.89 3.61
N LEU A 520 25.76 15.61 3.93
CA LEU A 520 25.42 14.45 4.75
C LEU A 520 25.47 13.16 3.94
N VAL A 521 26.27 12.22 4.44
CA VAL A 521 26.35 10.85 3.93
C VAL A 521 25.94 9.87 5.02
N VAL A 522 24.92 9.07 4.76
CA VAL A 522 24.53 7.92 5.59
C VAL A 522 25.25 6.68 5.05
N ALA A 523 26.25 6.23 5.81
CA ALA A 523 27.09 5.11 5.40
C ALA A 523 26.68 3.82 6.10
N LEU A 524 26.34 2.78 5.31
CA LEU A 524 25.93 1.48 5.82
C LEU A 524 27.12 0.51 5.78
N GLY A 525 27.43 -0.08 6.91
CA GLY A 525 28.51 -1.02 7.14
C GLY A 525 28.08 -2.18 8.04
N LEU A 526 26.94 -2.79 7.73
CA LEU A 526 26.37 -3.95 8.42
C LEU A 526 26.94 -5.25 7.88
N TYR A 527 27.13 -5.31 6.56
CA TYR A 527 27.57 -6.51 5.87
C TYR A 527 29.07 -6.79 6.10
N GLY A 528 29.39 -7.57 7.13
CA GLY A 528 30.75 -7.86 7.59
C GLY A 528 31.76 -8.25 6.51
N PRO A 529 31.42 -9.13 5.52
CA PRO A 529 32.37 -9.51 4.46
C PRO A 529 32.90 -8.35 3.61
N LEU A 530 32.20 -7.21 3.57
CA LEU A 530 32.61 -6.03 2.81
C LEU A 530 32.90 -4.81 3.70
N PHE A 531 32.96 -5.00 5.03
CA PHE A 531 33.16 -3.93 6.00
C PHE A 531 34.40 -3.06 5.70
N GLU A 532 35.55 -3.64 5.49
CA GLU A 532 36.80 -2.93 5.15
C GLU A 532 36.67 -2.07 3.88
N LYS A 533 35.94 -2.58 2.88
CA LYS A 533 35.65 -1.82 1.65
C LYS A 533 34.68 -0.68 1.88
N ALA A 534 33.67 -0.86 2.75
CA ALA A 534 32.77 0.19 3.16
C ALA A 534 33.54 1.29 3.92
N MET A 535 34.47 0.90 4.81
CA MET A 535 35.35 1.84 5.51
C MET A 535 36.22 2.69 4.59
N SER A 536 36.79 2.09 3.53
CA SER A 536 37.52 2.87 2.53
C SER A 536 36.66 3.94 1.87
N ASN A 537 35.41 3.64 1.59
CA ASN A 537 34.47 4.64 1.02
C ASN A 537 34.08 5.73 2.03
N VAL A 538 33.94 5.40 3.32
CA VAL A 538 33.73 6.40 4.39
C VAL A 538 34.90 7.38 4.42
N ILE A 539 36.14 6.88 4.40
CA ILE A 539 37.35 7.72 4.37
C ILE A 539 37.35 8.63 3.14
N GLU A 540 36.97 8.11 1.98
CA GLU A 540 36.94 8.87 0.72
C GLU A 540 35.94 10.05 0.75
N VAL A 541 34.74 9.87 1.28
CA VAL A 541 33.77 10.96 1.38
C VAL A 541 34.15 11.95 2.48
N LYS A 542 34.69 11.46 3.60
CA LYS A 542 35.25 12.30 4.69
C LYS A 542 36.40 13.19 4.19
N ALA A 543 37.29 12.69 3.35
CA ALA A 543 38.40 13.44 2.76
C ALA A 543 37.93 14.60 1.86
N ARG A 544 36.61 14.64 1.50
CA ARG A 544 35.98 15.72 0.73
C ARG A 544 35.07 16.61 1.58
N GLY A 545 35.14 16.46 2.91
CA GLY A 545 34.38 17.29 3.84
C GLY A 545 32.98 16.75 4.18
N ALA A 546 32.61 15.55 3.76
CA ALA A 546 31.31 14.98 4.12
C ALA A 546 31.15 14.84 5.64
N SER A 547 29.95 15.14 6.14
CA SER A 547 29.48 14.71 7.46
C SER A 547 28.89 13.31 7.35
N VAL A 548 29.40 12.35 8.14
CA VAL A 548 29.02 10.94 8.01
C VAL A 548 28.27 10.46 9.25
N LEU A 549 27.02 10.05 9.03
CA LEU A 549 26.27 9.19 9.94
C LEU A 549 26.46 7.73 9.49
N ALA A 550 27.04 6.90 10.32
CA ALA A 550 27.21 5.48 9.99
C ALA A 550 26.22 4.59 10.74
N LEU A 551 25.84 3.49 10.11
CA LEU A 551 25.07 2.40 10.67
C LEU A 551 25.88 1.09 10.56
N THR A 552 26.09 0.40 11.70
CA THR A 552 26.82 -0.86 11.76
C THR A 552 26.23 -1.79 12.81
N THR A 553 26.82 -2.97 12.99
CA THR A 553 26.49 -3.88 14.10
C THR A 553 27.24 -3.51 15.36
N GLU A 554 26.84 -4.06 16.51
CA GLU A 554 27.58 -3.87 17.79
C GLU A 554 29.04 -4.28 17.66
N SER A 555 29.35 -5.36 16.95
CA SER A 555 30.72 -5.82 16.71
C SER A 555 31.53 -4.86 15.85
N GLY A 556 30.92 -4.11 14.94
CA GLY A 556 31.58 -3.11 14.07
C GLY A 556 31.82 -1.75 14.73
N LYS A 557 31.24 -1.50 15.92
CA LYS A 557 31.24 -0.20 16.61
C LYS A 557 32.65 0.37 16.80
N ALA A 558 33.55 -0.40 17.38
CA ALA A 558 34.87 0.07 17.80
C ALA A 558 35.74 0.63 16.65
N GLU A 559 35.55 0.10 15.45
CA GLU A 559 36.30 0.54 14.27
C GLU A 559 35.73 1.80 13.63
N LEU A 560 34.39 2.00 13.70
CA LEU A 560 33.71 3.13 13.07
C LEU A 560 33.67 4.37 13.96
N GLU A 561 33.50 4.22 15.27
CA GLU A 561 33.26 5.32 16.21
C GLU A 561 34.28 6.46 16.10
N LYS A 562 35.54 6.15 15.79
CA LYS A 562 36.62 7.15 15.67
C LYS A 562 36.71 7.79 14.27
N ARG A 563 35.92 7.32 13.31
CA ARG A 563 36.08 7.69 11.89
C ARG A 563 34.88 8.46 11.34
N VAL A 564 33.77 8.52 12.10
CA VAL A 564 32.51 9.14 11.63
C VAL A 564 32.02 10.20 12.62
N ASP A 565 31.09 11.03 12.19
CA ASP A 565 30.57 12.14 13.01
C ASP A 565 29.40 11.70 13.89
N ALA A 566 28.68 10.68 13.46
CA ALA A 566 27.59 10.04 14.20
C ALA A 566 27.55 8.54 13.88
N LEU A 567 27.18 7.75 14.89
CA LEU A 567 27.16 6.30 14.77
C LEU A 567 25.87 5.72 15.36
N LEU A 568 25.25 4.84 14.60
CA LEU A 568 24.15 3.98 15.04
C LEU A 568 24.61 2.52 14.98
N THR A 569 24.20 1.73 15.98
CA THR A 569 24.50 0.29 16.03
C THR A 569 23.20 -0.51 16.17
N VAL A 570 23.20 -1.69 15.59
CA VAL A 570 22.15 -2.70 15.74
C VAL A 570 22.74 -3.99 16.31
N PRO A 571 21.96 -4.84 16.98
CA PRO A 571 22.44 -6.14 17.46
C PRO A 571 23.04 -6.99 16.33
N ASP A 572 24.05 -7.78 16.66
CA ASP A 572 24.60 -8.77 15.74
C ASP A 572 23.60 -9.89 15.43
N THR A 573 23.52 -10.31 14.18
CA THR A 573 22.69 -11.42 13.72
C THR A 573 23.29 -12.03 12.45
N GLU A 574 22.68 -13.09 11.92
CA GLU A 574 23.09 -13.64 10.62
C GLU A 574 22.97 -12.59 9.51
N LEU A 575 23.90 -12.64 8.55
CA LEU A 575 24.07 -11.61 7.51
C LEU A 575 22.78 -11.32 6.75
N MET A 576 21.99 -12.34 6.47
CA MET A 576 20.74 -12.21 5.72
C MET A 576 19.65 -11.41 6.47
N PHE A 577 19.72 -11.35 7.80
CA PHE A 577 18.72 -10.66 8.65
C PHE A 577 19.15 -9.26 9.10
N LEU A 578 20.39 -8.86 8.83
CA LEU A 578 20.89 -7.51 9.16
C LEU A 578 20.03 -6.39 8.57
N PRO A 579 19.52 -6.49 7.32
CA PRO A 579 18.63 -5.48 6.77
C PRO A 579 17.33 -5.29 7.56
N SER A 580 16.79 -6.36 8.17
CA SER A 580 15.58 -6.30 9.01
C SER A 580 15.79 -5.50 10.29
N LEU A 581 17.00 -5.51 10.87
CA LEU A 581 17.34 -4.68 12.02
C LEU A 581 17.74 -3.26 11.60
N GLY A 582 18.55 -3.15 10.53
CA GLY A 582 19.05 -1.87 10.04
C GLY A 582 17.94 -0.93 9.55
N VAL A 583 16.88 -1.46 8.93
CA VAL A 583 15.80 -0.64 8.40
C VAL A 583 15.08 0.15 9.49
N VAL A 584 14.95 -0.40 10.70
CA VAL A 584 14.25 0.28 11.82
C VAL A 584 14.97 1.56 12.21
N SER A 585 16.30 1.54 12.25
CA SER A 585 17.09 2.75 12.54
C SER A 585 16.93 3.82 11.46
N LEU A 586 16.87 3.43 10.18
CA LEU A 586 16.67 4.36 9.06
C LEU A 586 15.24 4.92 9.01
N GLN A 587 14.23 4.10 9.33
CA GLN A 587 12.84 4.55 9.47
C GLN A 587 12.68 5.57 10.59
N LEU A 588 13.27 5.32 11.76
CA LEU A 588 13.25 6.25 12.90
C LEU A 588 14.02 7.53 12.57
N PHE A 589 15.17 7.44 11.91
CA PHE A 589 15.93 8.62 11.48
C PHE A 589 15.09 9.50 10.54
N ALA A 590 14.47 8.90 9.52
CA ALA A 590 13.59 9.62 8.61
C ALA A 590 12.39 10.24 9.35
N TYR A 591 11.76 9.50 10.28
CA TYR A 591 10.66 9.96 11.11
C TYR A 591 11.03 11.21 11.92
N TYR A 592 12.14 11.19 12.65
CA TYR A 592 12.56 12.33 13.48
C TYR A 592 13.05 13.52 12.65
N ILE A 593 13.64 13.30 11.48
CA ILE A 593 13.95 14.37 10.51
C ILE A 593 12.64 15.07 10.08
N ALA A 594 11.64 14.29 9.68
CA ALA A 594 10.35 14.82 9.25
C ALA A 594 9.62 15.55 10.39
N LEU A 595 9.71 15.04 11.61
CA LEU A 595 9.15 15.67 12.81
C LEU A 595 9.79 17.04 13.06
N GLN A 596 11.13 17.15 12.99
CA GLN A 596 11.86 18.42 13.15
C GLN A 596 11.51 19.42 12.06
N ARG A 597 11.22 18.96 10.85
CA ARG A 597 10.82 19.81 9.71
C ARG A 597 9.34 20.22 9.77
N GLY A 598 8.55 19.70 10.72
CA GLY A 598 7.11 19.97 10.83
C GLY A 598 6.31 19.39 9.65
N CYS A 599 6.80 18.31 9.03
CA CYS A 599 6.12 17.64 7.93
C CYS A 599 4.93 16.81 8.43
N ASP A 600 3.93 16.59 7.59
CA ASP A 600 2.88 15.60 7.85
C ASP A 600 3.44 14.20 7.59
N ILE A 601 3.72 13.47 8.66
CA ILE A 601 4.42 12.18 8.61
C ILE A 601 3.50 11.06 8.16
N ASP A 602 2.27 11.03 8.67
CA ASP A 602 1.32 9.95 8.35
C ASP A 602 0.73 10.10 6.95
N LYS A 603 0.58 11.36 6.48
CA LYS A 603 -0.02 11.70 5.19
C LYS A 603 0.86 12.72 4.45
N PRO A 604 2.05 12.31 3.99
CA PRO A 604 2.95 13.21 3.28
C PRO A 604 2.32 13.71 1.98
N ARG A 605 2.65 14.95 1.62
CA ARG A 605 2.11 15.59 0.40
C ARG A 605 2.42 14.77 -0.85
N ASN A 606 1.49 14.75 -1.80
CA ASN A 606 1.64 14.10 -3.11
C ASN A 606 1.85 12.57 -3.04
N LEU A 607 1.55 11.94 -1.92
CA LEU A 607 1.62 10.49 -1.77
C LEU A 607 0.30 9.91 -1.29
N ALA A 608 0.01 8.70 -1.74
CA ALA A 608 -1.09 7.87 -1.27
C ALA A 608 -0.58 6.49 -0.86
N LYS A 609 -1.24 5.84 0.12
CA LYS A 609 -0.81 4.54 0.67
C LYS A 609 -0.74 3.44 -0.38
N SER A 610 -1.59 3.50 -1.40
CA SER A 610 -1.64 2.51 -2.48
C SER A 610 -2.00 3.19 -3.78
N VAL A 611 -1.28 2.89 -4.86
CA VAL A 611 -1.49 3.45 -6.20
C VAL A 611 -2.33 2.46 -7.00
N THR A 612 -3.58 2.83 -7.30
CA THR A 612 -4.57 2.00 -8.03
C THR A 612 -5.01 2.62 -9.35
N VAL A 613 -4.21 3.56 -9.85
CA VAL A 613 -4.36 4.20 -11.16
C VAL A 613 -2.99 4.24 -11.82
N GLU A 614 -2.95 4.21 -13.15
CA GLU A 614 -1.76 4.48 -13.95
C GLU A 614 -1.48 5.97 -14.10
#